data_d63e9cb762189ded68b8ef6a76a64034
#
_entry.id   d63e9cb762189ded68b8ef6a76a64034
#
_cell.length_a   1.000
_cell.length_b   1.000
_cell.length_c   1.000
_cell.angle_alpha   90.00
_cell.angle_beta   90.00
_cell.angle_gamma   90.00
#
_symmetry.space_group_name_H-M   'P 1'
#
loop_
_entity.id
_entity.type
_entity.pdbx_description
1 polymer ?
#
loop_
_entity_poly.entity_id
_entity_poly.type
_entity_poly.pdbx_seq_one_letter_code
_entity_poly.pdbx_strand_id
1 'polypeptide(L)'
;SDLRSWLMPMVRDTFVDYLYKHPEVAEPLKQKIQANERIRKELNNVKKAARDNAKKSALTIPNLKDCKYHLGDKNEASQESTVFITEGVSAGGSMISARDVYTQAVFCLKGKPLNCHGQGKEALYKNLELYNVMKALGIEDSIEDLRYNKVVIATDADVDGLHIRNLLLTFFLQYYEPLVLQGHIYILETPLFRVRNQKKTLYCYNENEKNEAFQKLQNGANCEITRFKGLGEISP
;
A
#
# COMPACT_ATOMS: atom_id res chain seq x y z
N SER A 1 24.38 -23.33 22.97
CA SER A 1 23.55 -22.66 24.03
C SER A 1 24.36 -22.29 25.26
N ASP A 2 25.40 -23.02 25.62
CA ASP A 2 26.22 -22.78 26.81
C ASP A 2 27.03 -21.47 26.75
N LEU A 3 27.66 -21.17 25.63
CA LEU A 3 28.48 -19.97 25.48
C LEU A 3 27.69 -18.69 25.70
N ARG A 4 26.45 -18.64 25.19
CA ARG A 4 25.57 -17.47 25.34
C ARG A 4 25.13 -17.26 26.78
N SER A 5 24.80 -18.33 27.51
CA SER A 5 24.35 -18.25 28.89
C SER A 5 25.52 -17.82 29.85
N TRP A 6 26.75 -18.15 29.49
CA TRP A 6 27.94 -17.71 30.20
C TRP A 6 28.34 -16.27 29.86
N LEU A 7 28.28 -15.90 28.58
CA LEU A 7 28.75 -14.60 28.11
C LEU A 7 27.80 -13.44 28.49
N MET A 8 26.50 -13.69 28.49
CA MET A 8 25.47 -12.64 28.74
C MET A 8 25.58 -11.99 30.13
N PRO A 9 25.75 -12.73 31.25
CA PRO A 9 25.93 -12.12 32.55
C PRO A 9 27.22 -11.27 32.61
N MET A 10 28.32 -11.78 32.07
CA MET A 10 29.59 -11.10 32.05
C MET A 10 29.55 -9.76 31.29
N VAL A 11 28.96 -9.76 30.10
CA VAL A 11 28.78 -8.54 29.32
C VAL A 11 27.86 -7.56 30.05
N ARG A 12 26.77 -8.05 30.64
CA ARG A 12 25.84 -7.20 31.40
C ARG A 12 26.52 -6.53 32.57
N ASP A 13 27.24 -7.28 33.36
CA ASP A 13 27.86 -6.77 34.58
C ASP A 13 28.99 -5.77 34.24
N THR A 14 29.81 -6.07 33.23
CA THR A 14 30.83 -5.14 32.73
C THR A 14 30.20 -3.85 32.18
N PHE A 15 29.07 -3.95 31.46
CA PHE A 15 28.36 -2.79 30.92
C PHE A 15 27.73 -1.93 32.02
N VAL A 16 27.16 -2.56 33.03
CA VAL A 16 26.61 -1.88 34.21
C VAL A 16 27.73 -1.12 34.95
N ASP A 17 28.87 -1.77 35.21
CA ASP A 17 30.03 -1.13 35.84
C ASP A 17 30.58 0.05 35.04
N TYR A 18 30.59 -0.10 33.67
CA TYR A 18 30.98 0.99 32.79
C TYR A 18 30.06 2.20 32.93
N LEU A 19 28.73 1.97 32.91
CA LEU A 19 27.75 3.05 33.05
C LEU A 19 27.81 3.75 34.41
N TYR A 20 28.12 3.02 35.50
CA TYR A 20 28.34 3.63 36.82
C TYR A 20 29.59 4.53 36.84
N LYS A 21 30.64 4.16 36.11
CA LYS A 21 31.91 4.94 36.04
C LYS A 21 31.79 6.12 35.05
N HIS A 22 30.79 6.10 34.13
CA HIS A 22 30.60 7.07 33.07
C HIS A 22 29.18 7.67 33.08
N PRO A 23 28.85 8.52 34.08
CA PRO A 23 27.52 9.12 34.18
C PRO A 23 27.17 10.00 32.98
N GLU A 24 28.19 10.58 32.33
CA GLU A 24 28.05 11.38 31.10
C GLU A 24 27.51 10.56 29.90
N VAL A 25 27.69 9.24 29.92
CA VAL A 25 27.13 8.30 28.91
C VAL A 25 25.80 7.74 29.40
N ALA A 26 25.70 7.45 30.70
CA ALA A 26 24.54 6.82 31.30
C ALA A 26 23.30 7.71 31.26
N GLU A 27 23.43 9.01 31.55
CA GLU A 27 22.28 9.92 31.61
C GLU A 27 21.63 10.18 30.25
N PRO A 28 22.34 10.48 29.14
CA PRO A 28 21.74 10.57 27.80
C PRO A 28 21.10 9.26 27.35
N LEU A 29 21.71 8.11 27.66
CA LEU A 29 21.17 6.79 27.34
C LEU A 29 19.84 6.55 28.05
N LYS A 30 19.78 6.84 29.35
CA LYS A 30 18.57 6.74 30.18
C LYS A 30 17.44 7.64 29.63
N GLN A 31 17.76 8.90 29.30
CA GLN A 31 16.79 9.82 28.71
C GLN A 31 16.23 9.31 27.38
N LYS A 32 17.09 8.76 26.51
CA LYS A 32 16.69 8.18 25.24
C LYS A 32 15.80 6.94 25.42
N ILE A 33 16.13 6.08 26.38
CA ILE A 33 15.32 4.89 26.71
C ILE A 33 13.93 5.34 27.23
N GLN A 34 13.88 6.30 28.15
CA GLN A 34 12.63 6.81 28.69
C GLN A 34 11.76 7.48 27.63
N ALA A 35 12.36 8.27 26.73
CA ALA A 35 11.65 8.88 25.60
C ALA A 35 11.06 7.83 24.68
N ASN A 36 11.84 6.82 24.29
CA ASN A 36 11.39 5.71 23.46
C ASN A 36 10.28 4.90 24.13
N GLU A 37 10.36 4.68 25.42
CA GLU A 37 9.33 3.95 26.16
C GLU A 37 8.00 4.74 26.24
N ARG A 38 8.07 6.07 26.41
CA ARG A 38 6.88 6.93 26.34
C ARG A 38 6.22 6.86 24.97
N ILE A 39 7.01 7.04 23.90
CA ILE A 39 6.51 6.95 22.51
C ILE A 39 5.88 5.58 22.26
N ARG A 40 6.51 4.49 22.71
CA ARG A 40 5.98 3.13 22.57
C ARG A 40 4.66 2.93 23.32
N LYS A 41 4.52 3.47 24.53
CA LYS A 41 3.29 3.40 25.32
C LYS A 41 2.16 4.20 24.65
N GLU A 42 2.45 5.42 24.20
CA GLU A 42 1.49 6.26 23.49
C GLU A 42 1.03 5.60 22.18
N LEU A 43 1.97 5.07 21.39
CA LEU A 43 1.63 4.35 20.16
C LEU A 43 0.74 3.12 20.43
N ASN A 44 1.04 2.34 21.48
CA ASN A 44 0.22 1.18 21.84
C ASN A 44 -1.20 1.60 22.28
N ASN A 45 -1.34 2.71 23.00
CA ASN A 45 -2.65 3.24 23.37
C ASN A 45 -3.46 3.68 22.14
N VAL A 46 -2.82 4.38 21.19
CA VAL A 46 -3.46 4.80 19.93
C VAL A 46 -3.84 3.58 19.08
N LYS A 47 -2.97 2.58 18.97
CA LYS A 47 -3.26 1.31 18.29
C LYS A 47 -4.47 0.59 18.92
N LYS A 48 -4.51 0.50 20.25
CA LYS A 48 -5.63 -0.11 20.97
C LYS A 48 -6.94 0.62 20.70
N ALA A 49 -6.93 1.95 20.79
CA ALA A 49 -8.12 2.76 20.50
C ALA A 49 -8.60 2.61 19.06
N ALA A 50 -7.68 2.57 18.08
CA ALA A 50 -8.01 2.33 16.67
C ALA A 50 -8.62 0.94 16.44
N ARG A 51 -8.04 -0.11 17.06
CA ARG A 51 -8.60 -1.49 17.02
C ARG A 51 -9.98 -1.58 17.66
N ASP A 52 -10.19 -0.92 18.78
CA ASP A 52 -11.48 -0.94 19.48
C ASP A 52 -12.56 -0.21 18.66
N ASN A 53 -12.21 0.90 18.00
CA ASN A 53 -13.10 1.59 17.07
C ASN A 53 -13.40 0.73 15.82
N ALA A 54 -12.42 0.04 15.28
CA ALA A 54 -12.58 -0.86 14.13
C ALA A 54 -13.41 -2.10 14.48
N LYS A 55 -13.31 -2.64 15.71
CA LYS A 55 -14.15 -3.76 16.20
C LYS A 55 -15.61 -3.38 16.32
N LYS A 56 -15.91 -2.12 16.65
CA LYS A 56 -17.29 -1.60 16.71
C LYS A 56 -17.94 -1.46 15.34
N SER A 57 -17.16 -1.34 14.26
CA SER A 57 -17.64 -1.18 12.88
C SER A 57 -17.46 -2.45 12.03
N ALA A 58 -18.00 -3.58 12.48
CA ALA A 58 -18.12 -4.86 11.78
C ALA A 58 -16.81 -5.67 11.54
N LEU A 59 -17.00 -7.00 11.52
CA LEU A 59 -15.99 -8.04 11.25
C LEU A 59 -15.36 -7.97 9.86
N THR A 60 -15.87 -7.15 8.96
CA THR A 60 -15.42 -6.96 7.58
C THR A 60 -14.65 -5.65 7.44
N ILE A 61 -13.54 -5.68 6.74
CA ILE A 61 -12.79 -4.47 6.38
C ILE A 61 -13.64 -3.65 5.42
N PRO A 62 -14.03 -2.40 5.78
CA PRO A 62 -14.84 -1.57 4.90
C PRO A 62 -14.16 -1.40 3.53
N ASN A 63 -14.94 -1.44 2.45
CA ASN A 63 -14.52 -1.21 1.07
C ASN A 63 -13.50 -2.22 0.50
N LEU A 64 -13.19 -3.31 1.19
CA LEU A 64 -12.39 -4.40 0.65
C LEU A 64 -13.32 -5.45 0.04
N LYS A 65 -13.11 -5.73 -1.24
CA LYS A 65 -13.60 -6.95 -1.91
C LYS A 65 -12.43 -7.91 -2.01
N ASP A 66 -12.35 -8.78 -1.02
CA ASP A 66 -11.21 -9.68 -0.83
C ASP A 66 -11.15 -10.80 -1.87
N CYS A 67 -9.99 -11.44 -1.99
CA CYS A 67 -9.77 -12.65 -2.76
C CYS A 67 -9.73 -13.88 -1.84
N LYS A 68 -9.68 -15.05 -2.44
CA LYS A 68 -9.70 -16.32 -1.71
C LYS A 68 -8.33 -16.71 -1.17
N TYR A 69 -7.27 -16.52 -1.96
CA TYR A 69 -5.91 -16.91 -1.61
C TYR A 69 -5.05 -15.69 -1.30
N HIS A 70 -4.32 -15.78 -0.19
CA HIS A 70 -3.43 -14.72 0.30
C HIS A 70 -1.98 -15.18 0.29
N LEU A 71 -1.05 -14.25 0.34
CA LEU A 71 0.37 -14.54 0.47
C LEU A 71 0.61 -15.38 1.74
N GLY A 72 1.32 -16.50 1.60
CA GLY A 72 1.57 -17.43 2.70
C GLY A 72 0.58 -18.59 2.81
N ASP A 73 -0.52 -18.59 2.07
CA ASP A 73 -1.40 -19.74 1.98
C ASP A 73 -0.68 -20.92 1.29
N LYS A 74 -1.08 -22.15 1.65
CA LYS A 74 -0.49 -23.40 1.09
C LYS A 74 -0.87 -23.69 -0.37
N ASN A 75 -1.28 -22.70 -1.12
CA ASN A 75 -1.71 -22.83 -2.51
C ASN A 75 -0.71 -22.11 -3.42
N GLU A 76 -0.31 -22.71 -4.54
CA GLU A 76 0.62 -22.10 -5.50
C GLU A 76 0.10 -20.76 -6.02
N ALA A 77 -1.22 -20.62 -6.23
CA ALA A 77 -1.84 -19.37 -6.65
C ALA A 77 -1.71 -18.22 -5.62
N SER A 78 -1.32 -18.50 -4.38
CA SER A 78 -1.09 -17.47 -3.35
C SER A 78 0.01 -16.48 -3.74
N GLN A 79 0.98 -16.92 -4.54
CA GLN A 79 2.06 -16.07 -5.07
C GLN A 79 1.56 -15.05 -6.11
N GLU A 80 0.38 -15.25 -6.68
CA GLU A 80 -0.25 -14.32 -7.60
C GLU A 80 -1.20 -13.34 -6.90
N SER A 81 -1.34 -13.49 -5.57
CA SER A 81 -2.25 -12.67 -4.77
C SER A 81 -1.95 -11.17 -4.96
N THR A 82 -2.97 -10.43 -5.39
CA THR A 82 -2.85 -9.03 -5.77
C THR A 82 -4.00 -8.24 -5.17
N VAL A 83 -3.71 -7.07 -4.58
CA VAL A 83 -4.75 -6.11 -4.20
C VAL A 83 -4.61 -4.84 -5.02
N PHE A 84 -5.71 -4.39 -5.60
CA PHE A 84 -5.81 -3.12 -6.29
C PHE A 84 -6.39 -2.08 -5.35
N ILE A 85 -5.66 -0.98 -5.11
CA ILE A 85 -6.15 0.17 -4.33
C ILE A 85 -6.66 1.20 -5.32
N THR A 86 -7.98 1.43 -5.34
CA THR A 86 -8.66 2.32 -6.29
C THR A 86 -9.09 3.63 -5.63
N GLU A 87 -9.23 4.68 -6.42
CA GLU A 87 -9.64 6.02 -5.99
C GLU A 87 -11.05 6.08 -5.39
N GLY A 88 -11.91 5.14 -5.74
CA GLY A 88 -13.29 5.11 -5.25
C GLY A 88 -14.08 3.94 -5.79
N VAL A 89 -15.35 3.86 -5.39
CA VAL A 89 -16.26 2.77 -5.80
C VAL A 89 -16.57 2.77 -7.30
N SER A 90 -16.48 3.91 -7.97
CA SER A 90 -16.73 4.00 -9.43
C SER A 90 -15.66 3.27 -10.22
N ALA A 91 -14.39 3.62 -10.01
CA ALA A 91 -13.24 2.93 -10.61
C ALA A 91 -13.15 1.47 -10.12
N GLY A 92 -13.37 1.25 -8.81
CA GLY A 92 -13.38 -0.07 -8.21
C GLY A 92 -14.47 -1.00 -8.74
N GLY A 93 -15.61 -0.48 -9.15
CA GLY A 93 -16.74 -1.28 -9.67
C GLY A 93 -16.38 -2.09 -10.91
N SER A 94 -15.74 -1.48 -11.89
CA SER A 94 -15.26 -2.16 -13.11
C SER A 94 -14.23 -3.23 -12.78
N MET A 95 -13.26 -2.92 -11.90
CA MET A 95 -12.25 -3.88 -11.48
C MET A 95 -12.83 -5.04 -10.66
N ILE A 96 -13.81 -4.77 -9.78
CA ILE A 96 -14.51 -5.81 -9.01
C ILE A 96 -15.22 -6.79 -9.94
N SER A 97 -15.81 -6.31 -11.03
CA SER A 97 -16.53 -7.15 -12.01
C SER A 97 -15.59 -8.01 -12.85
N ALA A 98 -14.38 -7.50 -13.16
CA ALA A 98 -13.41 -8.15 -14.04
C ALA A 98 -12.38 -9.03 -13.31
N ARG A 99 -12.23 -8.85 -11.97
CA ARG A 99 -11.14 -9.50 -11.21
C ARG A 99 -11.26 -11.02 -11.15
N ASP A 100 -10.13 -11.68 -11.05
CA ASP A 100 -10.10 -13.06 -10.57
C ASP A 100 -10.37 -13.08 -9.04
N VAL A 101 -11.48 -13.68 -8.64
CA VAL A 101 -11.91 -13.78 -7.23
C VAL A 101 -10.99 -14.66 -6.38
N TYR A 102 -10.17 -15.48 -6.99
CA TYR A 102 -9.25 -16.37 -6.26
C TYR A 102 -7.98 -15.63 -5.83
N THR A 103 -7.43 -14.77 -6.68
CA THR A 103 -6.12 -14.14 -6.48
C THR A 103 -6.15 -12.62 -6.43
N GLN A 104 -7.26 -11.98 -6.86
CA GLN A 104 -7.33 -10.52 -6.96
C GLN A 104 -8.36 -9.93 -5.99
N ALA A 105 -7.91 -9.02 -5.16
CA ALA A 105 -8.73 -8.21 -4.26
C ALA A 105 -8.80 -6.74 -4.75
N VAL A 106 -9.86 -6.02 -4.38
CA VAL A 106 -10.01 -4.60 -4.67
C VAL A 106 -10.35 -3.86 -3.39
N PHE A 107 -9.57 -2.84 -3.05
CA PHE A 107 -9.80 -1.92 -1.96
C PHE A 107 -10.14 -0.54 -2.52
N CYS A 108 -11.37 -0.06 -2.26
CA CYS A 108 -11.82 1.25 -2.73
C CYS A 108 -11.62 2.31 -1.63
N LEU A 109 -10.80 3.32 -1.90
CA LEU A 109 -10.64 4.48 -1.03
C LEU A 109 -11.96 5.28 -0.96
N LYS A 110 -12.25 5.88 0.19
CA LYS A 110 -13.42 6.77 0.37
C LYS A 110 -13.14 8.24 0.07
N GLY A 111 -11.95 8.53 -0.41
CA GLY A 111 -11.48 9.88 -0.72
C GLY A 111 -9.96 9.96 -0.70
N LYS A 112 -9.43 11.17 -0.73
CA LYS A 112 -7.98 11.39 -0.69
C LYS A 112 -7.42 10.98 0.67
N PRO A 113 -6.41 10.09 0.71
CA PRO A 113 -5.76 9.73 1.96
C PRO A 113 -5.02 10.93 2.58
N LEU A 114 -4.74 10.83 3.88
CA LEU A 114 -3.93 11.83 4.59
C LEU A 114 -2.56 11.99 3.93
N ASN A 115 -2.11 13.23 3.75
CA ASN A 115 -0.70 13.47 3.49
C ASN A 115 0.09 13.21 4.77
N CYS A 116 0.79 12.10 4.80
CA CYS A 116 1.54 11.66 5.97
C CYS A 116 3.02 12.07 5.96
N HIS A 117 3.45 12.90 4.99
CA HIS A 117 4.82 13.41 4.93
C HIS A 117 5.20 14.14 6.21
N GLY A 118 6.31 13.73 6.84
CA GLY A 118 6.80 14.29 8.09
C GLY A 118 5.95 13.99 9.33
N GLN A 119 4.89 13.20 9.22
CA GLN A 119 4.04 12.78 10.35
C GLN A 119 4.64 11.57 11.08
N GLY A 120 4.32 11.42 12.37
CA GLY A 120 4.64 10.20 13.11
C GLY A 120 3.66 9.06 12.80
N LYS A 121 4.04 7.81 13.11
CA LYS A 121 3.17 6.63 12.92
C LYS A 121 1.81 6.75 13.59
N GLU A 122 1.66 7.57 14.63
CA GLU A 122 0.39 7.82 15.29
C GLU A 122 -0.68 8.42 14.37
N ALA A 123 -0.26 9.27 13.40
CA ALA A 123 -1.17 9.86 12.43
C ALA A 123 -1.87 8.81 11.57
N LEU A 124 -1.19 7.68 11.26
CA LEU A 124 -1.76 6.57 10.50
C LEU A 124 -2.92 5.91 11.26
N TYR A 125 -2.74 5.68 12.57
CA TYR A 125 -3.75 5.03 13.39
C TYR A 125 -4.94 5.93 13.71
N LYS A 126 -4.73 7.26 13.69
CA LYS A 126 -5.80 8.26 13.84
C LYS A 126 -6.59 8.47 12.54
N ASN A 127 -5.98 8.21 11.39
CA ASN A 127 -6.64 8.33 10.09
C ASN A 127 -7.30 7.00 9.72
N LEU A 128 -8.63 6.98 9.71
CA LEU A 128 -9.42 5.76 9.48
C LEU A 128 -9.13 5.13 8.12
N GLU A 129 -8.90 5.94 7.09
CA GLU A 129 -8.65 5.45 5.73
C GLU A 129 -7.32 4.71 5.63
N LEU A 130 -6.22 5.34 6.10
CA LEU A 130 -4.90 4.70 6.13
C LEU A 130 -4.87 3.50 7.07
N TYR A 131 -5.59 3.58 8.20
CA TYR A 131 -5.72 2.43 9.10
C TYR A 131 -6.43 1.24 8.41
N ASN A 132 -7.49 1.50 7.66
CA ASN A 132 -8.17 0.46 6.88
C ASN A 132 -7.29 -0.12 5.77
N VAL A 133 -6.44 0.69 5.13
CA VAL A 133 -5.43 0.21 4.18
C VAL A 133 -4.44 -0.72 4.88
N MET A 134 -3.86 -0.31 6.01
CA MET A 134 -2.94 -1.17 6.78
C MET A 134 -3.59 -2.50 7.18
N LYS A 135 -4.83 -2.45 7.64
CA LYS A 135 -5.60 -3.63 8.03
C LYS A 135 -5.92 -4.53 6.83
N ALA A 136 -6.28 -3.96 5.69
CA ALA A 136 -6.53 -4.71 4.46
C ALA A 136 -5.27 -5.44 4.00
N LEU A 137 -4.12 -4.78 4.08
CA LEU A 137 -2.82 -5.35 3.71
C LEU A 137 -2.25 -6.31 4.76
N GLY A 138 -2.73 -6.29 6.00
CA GLY A 138 -2.21 -7.10 7.11
C GLY A 138 -0.92 -6.54 7.73
N ILE A 139 -0.55 -5.29 7.45
CA ILE A 139 0.73 -4.68 7.87
C ILE A 139 0.63 -3.79 9.11
N GLU A 140 -0.40 -3.96 9.94
CA GLU A 140 -0.59 -3.16 11.15
C GLU A 140 0.56 -3.32 12.15
N ASP A 141 1.02 -4.53 12.36
CA ASP A 141 2.02 -4.89 13.36
C ASP A 141 3.37 -5.23 12.73
N SER A 142 3.38 -6.00 11.66
CA SER A 142 4.58 -6.41 10.92
C SER A 142 4.35 -6.41 9.42
N ILE A 143 5.38 -6.10 8.65
CA ILE A 143 5.38 -6.25 7.19
C ILE A 143 5.41 -7.73 6.78
N GLU A 144 5.83 -8.62 7.67
CA GLU A 144 5.87 -10.08 7.44
C GLU A 144 4.46 -10.67 7.34
N ASP A 145 3.45 -9.98 7.88
CA ASP A 145 2.05 -10.37 7.82
C ASP A 145 1.34 -9.88 6.55
N LEU A 146 2.10 -9.42 5.55
CA LEU A 146 1.55 -8.94 4.28
C LEU A 146 0.67 -10.01 3.62
N ARG A 147 -0.59 -9.64 3.33
CA ARG A 147 -1.59 -10.56 2.80
C ARG A 147 -1.54 -10.77 1.29
N TYR A 148 -0.96 -9.84 0.55
CA TYR A 148 -0.92 -9.87 -0.92
C TYR A 148 0.50 -9.73 -1.42
N ASN A 149 0.87 -10.57 -2.38
CA ASN A 149 2.20 -10.48 -2.99
C ASN A 149 2.39 -9.19 -3.79
N LYS A 150 1.30 -8.69 -4.40
CA LYS A 150 1.33 -7.44 -5.18
C LYS A 150 0.29 -6.46 -4.63
N VAL A 151 0.73 -5.24 -4.38
CA VAL A 151 -0.12 -4.10 -4.01
C VAL A 151 -0.07 -3.11 -5.16
N VAL A 152 -1.14 -2.97 -5.89
CA VAL A 152 -1.23 -2.17 -7.11
C VAL A 152 -2.02 -0.90 -6.83
N ILE A 153 -1.39 0.25 -6.96
CA ILE A 153 -2.03 1.56 -6.88
C ILE A 153 -2.70 1.81 -8.24
N ALA A 154 -4.03 1.74 -8.27
CA ALA A 154 -4.86 1.85 -9.47
C ALA A 154 -5.72 3.11 -9.37
N THR A 155 -5.15 4.25 -9.77
CA THR A 155 -5.82 5.56 -9.79
C THR A 155 -6.08 6.00 -11.23
N ASP A 156 -7.05 6.88 -11.40
CA ASP A 156 -7.36 7.48 -12.70
C ASP A 156 -6.16 8.27 -13.25
N ALA A 157 -6.12 8.47 -14.56
CA ALA A 157 -5.03 9.17 -15.24
C ALA A 157 -5.17 10.71 -15.19
N ASP A 158 -6.04 11.23 -14.33
CA ASP A 158 -6.27 12.64 -14.15
C ASP A 158 -5.44 13.24 -12.98
N VAL A 159 -5.62 14.54 -12.72
CA VAL A 159 -4.89 15.28 -11.68
C VAL A 159 -5.19 14.75 -10.28
N ASP A 160 -6.44 14.35 -10.02
CA ASP A 160 -6.87 13.84 -8.72
C ASP A 160 -6.28 12.46 -8.47
N GLY A 161 -6.32 11.57 -9.47
CA GLY A 161 -5.69 10.26 -9.39
C GLY A 161 -4.17 10.32 -9.22
N LEU A 162 -3.50 11.26 -9.90
CA LEU A 162 -2.08 11.51 -9.70
C LEU A 162 -1.77 11.97 -8.27
N HIS A 163 -2.62 12.82 -7.70
CA HIS A 163 -2.47 13.28 -6.32
C HIS A 163 -2.64 12.12 -5.33
N ILE A 164 -3.68 11.30 -5.47
CA ILE A 164 -3.91 10.12 -4.62
C ILE A 164 -2.75 9.12 -4.73
N ARG A 165 -2.24 8.89 -5.94
CA ARG A 165 -1.05 8.06 -6.17
C ARG A 165 0.14 8.56 -5.36
N ASN A 166 0.43 9.86 -5.42
CA ASN A 166 1.54 10.45 -4.68
C ASN A 166 1.36 10.35 -3.15
N LEU A 167 0.15 10.50 -2.64
CA LEU A 167 -0.15 10.33 -1.22
C LEU A 167 0.08 8.88 -0.76
N LEU A 168 -0.35 7.90 -1.54
CA LEU A 168 -0.11 6.49 -1.26
C LEU A 168 1.37 6.11 -1.37
N LEU A 169 2.09 6.63 -2.38
CA LEU A 169 3.53 6.43 -2.49
C LEU A 169 4.27 7.01 -1.28
N THR A 170 3.89 8.21 -0.83
CA THR A 170 4.44 8.83 0.38
C THR A 170 4.21 7.95 1.61
N PHE A 171 3.01 7.38 1.75
CA PHE A 171 2.69 6.44 2.81
C PHE A 171 3.60 5.20 2.78
N PHE A 172 3.74 4.54 1.63
CA PHE A 172 4.58 3.35 1.52
C PHE A 172 6.07 3.66 1.72
N LEU A 173 6.59 4.70 1.08
CA LEU A 173 8.01 5.08 1.20
C LEU A 173 8.40 5.51 2.61
N GLN A 174 7.51 6.21 3.32
CA GLN A 174 7.85 6.72 4.66
C GLN A 174 7.74 5.66 5.75
N TYR A 175 6.78 4.74 5.66
CA TYR A 175 6.48 3.81 6.77
C TYR A 175 6.71 2.34 6.43
N TYR A 176 6.74 2.00 5.15
CA TYR A 176 6.82 0.64 4.64
C TYR A 176 7.82 0.52 3.48
N GLU A 177 8.91 1.30 3.54
CA GLU A 177 9.99 1.27 2.54
C GLU A 177 10.46 -0.16 2.18
N PRO A 178 10.59 -1.10 3.13
CA PRO A 178 10.98 -2.47 2.78
C PRO A 178 10.03 -3.14 1.79
N LEU A 179 8.71 -2.86 1.80
CA LEU A 179 7.77 -3.42 0.82
C LEU A 179 8.02 -2.86 -0.59
N VAL A 180 8.47 -1.61 -0.68
CA VAL A 180 8.85 -0.99 -1.96
C VAL A 180 10.14 -1.63 -2.48
N LEU A 181 11.15 -1.78 -1.62
CA LEU A 181 12.44 -2.36 -1.98
C LEU A 181 12.34 -3.85 -2.34
N GLN A 182 11.44 -4.59 -1.71
CA GLN A 182 11.15 -6.00 -2.02
C GLN A 182 10.30 -6.17 -3.30
N GLY A 183 9.81 -5.07 -3.90
CA GLY A 183 9.06 -5.13 -5.15
C GLY A 183 7.60 -5.53 -5.00
N HIS A 184 6.98 -5.28 -3.84
CA HIS A 184 5.55 -5.55 -3.62
C HIS A 184 4.64 -4.41 -4.10
N ILE A 185 5.15 -3.18 -4.27
CA ILE A 185 4.35 -2.01 -4.63
C ILE A 185 4.44 -1.73 -6.13
N TYR A 186 3.30 -1.63 -6.78
CA TYR A 186 3.15 -1.38 -8.21
C TYR A 186 2.24 -0.18 -8.47
N ILE A 187 2.42 0.44 -9.62
CA ILE A 187 1.53 1.47 -10.15
C ILE A 187 0.88 0.93 -11.41
N LEU A 188 -0.45 1.00 -11.48
CA LEU A 188 -1.17 0.69 -12.70
C LEU A 188 -1.12 1.89 -13.63
N GLU A 189 -0.51 1.73 -14.79
CA GLU A 189 -0.65 2.67 -15.90
C GLU A 189 -1.80 2.25 -16.80
N THR A 190 -2.76 3.16 -16.99
CA THR A 190 -3.91 2.96 -17.87
C THR A 190 -3.70 3.71 -19.17
N PRO A 191 -4.15 3.15 -20.31
CA PRO A 191 -4.10 3.86 -21.58
C PRO A 191 -4.97 5.11 -21.54
N LEU A 192 -4.48 6.21 -22.12
CA LEU A 192 -5.20 7.47 -22.25
C LEU A 192 -6.10 7.49 -23.50
N PHE A 193 -5.74 6.72 -24.52
CA PHE A 193 -6.47 6.69 -25.78
C PHE A 193 -6.63 5.27 -26.31
N ARG A 194 -7.74 5.05 -26.98
CA ARG A 194 -7.98 3.89 -27.82
C ARG A 194 -8.17 4.37 -29.26
N VAL A 195 -7.35 3.88 -30.18
CA VAL A 195 -7.48 4.09 -31.61
C VAL A 195 -7.87 2.77 -32.23
N ARG A 196 -9.02 2.72 -32.88
CA ARG A 196 -9.52 1.49 -33.50
C ARG A 196 -10.04 1.72 -34.91
N ASN A 197 -9.91 0.71 -35.74
CA ASN A 197 -10.66 0.55 -36.99
C ASN A 197 -11.39 -0.79 -36.96
N GLN A 198 -12.07 -1.17 -38.05
CA GLN A 198 -12.82 -2.43 -38.16
C GLN A 198 -11.98 -3.69 -37.94
N LYS A 199 -10.63 -3.62 -38.10
CA LYS A 199 -9.73 -4.77 -38.08
C LYS A 199 -8.83 -4.80 -36.84
N LYS A 200 -8.50 -3.64 -36.23
CA LYS A 200 -7.50 -3.54 -35.20
C LYS A 200 -7.80 -2.45 -34.19
N THR A 201 -7.50 -2.73 -32.90
CA THR A 201 -7.56 -1.78 -31.80
C THR A 201 -6.15 -1.61 -31.25
N LEU A 202 -5.74 -0.37 -31.01
CA LEU A 202 -4.49 0.00 -30.36
C LEU A 202 -4.80 0.88 -29.16
N TYR A 203 -4.15 0.59 -28.02
CA TYR A 203 -4.19 1.40 -26.82
C TYR A 203 -2.92 2.24 -26.75
N CYS A 204 -3.06 3.51 -26.38
CA CYS A 204 -1.98 4.48 -26.39
C CYS A 204 -1.94 5.22 -25.05
N TYR A 205 -0.73 5.42 -24.53
CA TYR A 205 -0.49 6.00 -23.21
C TYR A 205 -0.15 7.49 -23.26
N ASN A 206 0.10 8.02 -24.45
CA ASN A 206 0.40 9.44 -24.68
C ASN A 206 -0.07 9.91 -26.07
N GLU A 207 0.00 11.22 -26.30
CA GLU A 207 -0.39 11.84 -27.56
C GLU A 207 0.45 11.38 -28.77
N ASN A 208 1.75 11.12 -28.56
CA ASN A 208 2.62 10.67 -29.63
C ASN A 208 2.23 9.28 -30.12
N GLU A 209 2.02 8.34 -29.20
CA GLU A 209 1.55 6.99 -29.51
C GLU A 209 0.19 7.01 -30.19
N LYS A 210 -0.73 7.89 -29.73
CA LYS A 210 -2.04 8.09 -30.38
C LYS A 210 -1.87 8.52 -31.84
N ASN A 211 -1.00 9.50 -32.12
CA ASN A 211 -0.77 10.01 -33.46
C ASN A 211 -0.14 8.94 -34.37
N GLU A 212 0.83 8.19 -33.86
CA GLU A 212 1.42 7.06 -34.59
C GLU A 212 0.40 5.95 -34.86
N ALA A 213 -0.41 5.60 -33.86
CA ALA A 213 -1.46 4.59 -33.99
C ALA A 213 -2.49 5.02 -35.05
N PHE A 214 -2.87 6.30 -35.02
CA PHE A 214 -3.79 6.86 -36.01
C PHE A 214 -3.23 6.77 -37.44
N GLN A 215 -1.99 7.17 -37.65
CA GLN A 215 -1.30 7.05 -38.94
C GLN A 215 -1.22 5.60 -39.44
N LYS A 216 -0.88 4.66 -38.51
CA LYS A 216 -0.80 3.22 -38.86
C LYS A 216 -2.16 2.60 -39.23
N LEU A 217 -3.27 3.09 -38.64
CA LEU A 217 -4.60 2.53 -38.84
C LEU A 217 -5.40 3.24 -39.94
N GLN A 218 -5.04 4.47 -40.33
CA GLN A 218 -5.76 5.32 -41.27
C GLN A 218 -5.69 4.86 -42.74
N ASN A 219 -4.89 3.83 -43.05
CA ASN A 219 -4.73 3.33 -44.44
C ASN A 219 -6.08 2.89 -45.06
N GLY A 220 -6.94 3.87 -45.40
CA GLY A 220 -8.18 3.69 -46.12
C GLY A 220 -9.42 3.28 -45.34
N ALA A 221 -9.36 3.27 -43.98
CA ALA A 221 -10.47 2.91 -43.12
C ALA A 221 -10.81 4.03 -42.13
N ASN A 222 -12.09 4.18 -41.79
CA ASN A 222 -12.53 5.06 -40.72
C ASN A 222 -11.91 4.62 -39.40
N CYS A 223 -11.14 5.50 -38.78
CA CYS A 223 -10.56 5.28 -37.45
C CYS A 223 -11.36 6.04 -36.39
N GLU A 224 -11.70 5.35 -35.31
CA GLU A 224 -12.33 5.93 -34.13
C GLU A 224 -11.25 6.14 -33.06
N ILE A 225 -11.21 7.34 -32.49
CA ILE A 225 -10.36 7.67 -31.36
C ILE A 225 -11.25 7.91 -30.15
N THR A 226 -11.03 7.13 -29.08
CA THR A 226 -11.68 7.32 -27.79
C THR A 226 -10.63 7.79 -26.79
N ARG A 227 -10.92 8.83 -26.01
CA ARG A 227 -10.10 9.26 -24.88
C ARG A 227 -10.70 8.72 -23.60
N PHE A 228 -9.88 8.06 -22.77
CA PHE A 228 -10.28 7.61 -21.45
C PHE A 228 -9.92 8.69 -20.41
N LYS A 229 -10.84 9.00 -19.51
CA LYS A 229 -10.64 9.92 -18.40
C LYS A 229 -10.41 9.18 -17.08
N GLY A 230 -10.92 7.98 -16.96
CA GLY A 230 -10.79 7.17 -15.75
C GLY A 230 -10.93 5.67 -16.00
N LEU A 231 -10.57 4.89 -15.00
CA LEU A 231 -10.63 3.41 -15.02
C LEU A 231 -12.04 2.88 -15.32
N GLY A 232 -13.07 3.59 -14.85
CA GLY A 232 -14.49 3.20 -15.08
C GLY A 232 -14.97 3.31 -16.53
N GLU A 233 -14.22 3.97 -17.40
CA GLU A 233 -14.55 4.10 -18.84
C GLU A 233 -13.95 2.97 -19.69
N ILE A 234 -13.04 2.19 -19.11
CA ILE A 234 -12.44 1.02 -19.76
C ILE A 234 -13.35 -0.17 -19.49
N SER A 235 -13.81 -0.82 -20.55
CA SER A 235 -14.63 -2.04 -20.42
C SER A 235 -13.85 -3.13 -19.66
N PRO A 236 -14.52 -3.86 -18.75
CA PRO A 236 -13.95 -4.99 -18.04
C PRO A 236 -13.35 -6.05 -18.93
#